data_b08c5e352b200c2e0793c9862a22135a
#
_entry.id   b08c5e352b200c2e0793c9862a22135a
#
_cell.length_a   1.000
_cell.length_b   1.000
_cell.length_c   1.000
_cell.angle_alpha   90.00
_cell.angle_beta   90.00
_cell.angle_gamma   90.00
#
_symmetry.space_group_name_H-M   'P 1'
#
loop_
_entity.id
_entity.type
_entity.pdbx_description
1 polymer ?
#
loop_
_entity_poly.entity_id
_entity_poly.type
_entity_poly.pdbx_seq_one_letter_code
_entity_poly.pdbx_strand_id
1 'polypeptide(L)'
;SFHENRPDFVYIKNERNLGAAGSRNRGVSVAKGRYVAFLDADDWWEEGKLAAQLAALEMTGDVICSTGRDLMNPDGTFTGKYIPVKSRLDYHELLKHNSINCSSVLILREVALEFPMEHDDSHEDYITWLKVVRKYGHATGINKPYLKYRLSQGGKSRNKAKSAIMTYQVYRYVGYGPLRSACFFLSYALHGIWKYR
;
A
#
# COMPACT_ATOMS: atom_id res chain seq x y z
N SER A 1 -21.42 21.47 -5.70
CA SER A 1 -20.17 20.85 -5.29
C SER A 1 -19.16 20.91 -6.45
N PHE A 2 -17.86 20.99 -6.15
CA PHE A 2 -16.77 21.27 -7.13
C PHE A 2 -16.57 20.14 -8.18
N HIS A 3 -17.24 19.01 -8.04
CA HIS A 3 -16.99 17.79 -8.82
C HIS A 3 -18.20 17.26 -9.61
N GLU A 4 -19.39 17.83 -9.45
CA GLU A 4 -20.63 17.25 -10.01
C GLU A 4 -20.71 17.23 -11.53
N ASN A 5 -19.87 17.98 -12.24
CA ASN A 5 -19.91 18.09 -13.71
C ASN A 5 -18.67 17.52 -14.43
N ARG A 6 -17.85 16.69 -13.77
CA ARG A 6 -16.69 16.06 -14.41
C ARG A 6 -17.03 14.65 -14.87
N PRO A 7 -17.00 14.36 -16.18
CA PRO A 7 -17.40 13.05 -16.73
C PRO A 7 -16.45 11.92 -16.31
N ASP A 8 -15.27 12.25 -15.83
CA ASP A 8 -14.21 11.36 -15.34
C ASP A 8 -14.27 11.13 -13.83
N PHE A 9 -15.20 11.79 -13.11
CA PHE A 9 -15.37 11.66 -11.66
C PHE A 9 -16.56 10.78 -11.32
N VAL A 10 -16.33 9.75 -10.49
CA VAL A 10 -17.38 8.86 -9.98
C VAL A 10 -17.37 8.90 -8.46
N TYR A 11 -18.44 9.43 -7.87
CA TYR A 11 -18.66 9.38 -6.42
C TYR A 11 -19.45 8.14 -6.03
N ILE A 12 -18.90 7.35 -5.10
CA ILE A 12 -19.53 6.13 -4.61
C ILE A 12 -19.72 6.23 -3.11
N LYS A 13 -20.97 6.33 -2.67
CA LYS A 13 -21.34 6.27 -1.25
C LYS A 13 -21.61 4.83 -0.86
N ASN A 14 -20.93 4.34 0.17
CA ASN A 14 -21.25 3.04 0.76
C ASN A 14 -22.50 3.14 1.63
N GLU A 15 -23.42 2.19 1.53
CA GLU A 15 -24.64 2.13 2.35
C GLU A 15 -24.34 1.87 3.83
N ARG A 16 -23.21 1.20 4.09
CA ARG A 16 -22.69 0.94 5.43
C ARG A 16 -21.16 1.07 5.43
N ASN A 17 -20.55 1.16 6.60
CA ASN A 17 -19.09 1.12 6.70
C ASN A 17 -18.55 -0.24 6.24
N LEU A 18 -17.81 -0.24 5.12
CA LEU A 18 -17.15 -1.43 4.54
C LEU A 18 -15.68 -1.54 4.96
N GLY A 19 -15.18 -0.61 5.77
CA GLY A 19 -13.75 -0.48 6.05
C GLY A 19 -12.94 0.00 4.85
N ALA A 20 -11.61 0.04 5.00
CA ALA A 20 -10.70 0.45 3.93
C ALA A 20 -10.64 -0.58 2.80
N ALA A 21 -10.53 -1.87 3.15
CA ALA A 21 -10.51 -2.97 2.19
C ALA A 21 -11.74 -2.97 1.28
N GLY A 22 -12.93 -3.02 1.86
CA GLY A 22 -14.19 -3.07 1.11
C GLY A 22 -14.41 -1.83 0.25
N SER A 23 -14.06 -0.64 0.74
CA SER A 23 -14.20 0.61 -0.01
C SER A 23 -13.25 0.66 -1.21
N ARG A 24 -11.99 0.24 -1.04
CA ARG A 24 -11.01 0.16 -2.14
C ARG A 24 -11.42 -0.88 -3.18
N ASN A 25 -11.87 -2.07 -2.76
CA ASN A 25 -12.36 -3.11 -3.68
C ASN A 25 -13.54 -2.62 -4.51
N ARG A 26 -14.47 -1.88 -3.90
CA ARG A 26 -15.60 -1.27 -4.62
C ARG A 26 -15.12 -0.24 -5.65
N GLY A 27 -14.12 0.57 -5.32
CA GLY A 27 -13.47 1.47 -6.27
C GLY A 27 -12.84 0.73 -7.44
N VAL A 28 -12.11 -0.35 -7.17
CA VAL A 28 -11.48 -1.21 -8.22
C VAL A 28 -12.53 -1.83 -9.14
N SER A 29 -13.67 -2.28 -8.60
CA SER A 29 -14.73 -2.94 -9.38
C SER A 29 -15.38 -2.01 -10.42
N VAL A 30 -15.48 -0.72 -10.13
CA VAL A 30 -16.07 0.27 -11.05
C VAL A 30 -15.04 0.99 -11.92
N ALA A 31 -13.75 0.87 -11.59
CA ALA A 31 -12.67 1.47 -12.37
C ALA A 31 -12.66 0.91 -13.80
N LYS A 32 -12.38 1.78 -14.79
CA LYS A 32 -12.35 1.42 -16.23
C LYS A 32 -10.94 1.44 -16.81
N GLY A 33 -9.99 2.04 -16.11
CA GLY A 33 -8.60 2.16 -16.56
C GLY A 33 -7.87 0.82 -16.57
N ARG A 34 -6.83 0.71 -17.38
CA ARG A 34 -5.91 -0.44 -17.39
C ARG A 34 -5.18 -0.62 -16.06
N TYR A 35 -4.89 0.48 -15.39
CA TYR A 35 -4.23 0.51 -14.08
C TYR A 35 -5.14 1.14 -13.03
N VAL A 36 -4.91 0.79 -11.78
CA VAL A 36 -5.53 1.39 -10.60
C VAL A 36 -4.42 1.96 -9.71
N ALA A 37 -4.63 3.17 -9.21
CA ALA A 37 -3.81 3.78 -8.19
C ALA A 37 -4.68 4.11 -6.98
N PHE A 38 -4.17 3.85 -5.78
CA PHE A 38 -4.85 4.15 -4.53
C PHE A 38 -4.31 5.44 -3.94
N LEU A 39 -5.18 6.24 -3.34
CA LEU A 39 -4.80 7.43 -2.59
C LEU A 39 -5.73 7.59 -1.39
N ASP A 40 -5.17 7.55 -0.20
CA ASP A 40 -5.91 7.81 1.03
C ASP A 40 -6.19 9.32 1.14
N ALA A 41 -7.31 9.69 1.77
CA ALA A 41 -7.83 11.07 1.75
C ALA A 41 -6.93 12.09 2.48
N ASP A 42 -6.02 11.64 3.31
CA ASP A 42 -5.07 12.45 4.07
C ASP A 42 -3.67 12.54 3.42
N ASP A 43 -3.46 11.83 2.31
CA ASP A 43 -2.21 11.81 1.55
C ASP A 43 -2.33 12.65 0.26
N TRP A 44 -1.18 12.94 -0.39
CA TRP A 44 -1.17 13.51 -1.74
C TRP A 44 0.07 13.09 -2.53
N TRP A 45 -0.01 13.25 -3.85
CA TRP A 45 1.06 12.91 -4.77
C TRP A 45 1.76 14.14 -5.32
N GLU A 46 3.05 14.00 -5.56
CA GLU A 46 3.81 14.92 -6.38
C GLU A 46 3.48 14.74 -7.87
N GLU A 47 3.66 15.82 -8.61
CA GLU A 47 3.51 15.83 -10.06
C GLU A 47 4.44 14.80 -10.72
N GLY A 48 3.98 14.18 -11.80
CA GLY A 48 4.73 13.18 -12.55
C GLY A 48 4.76 11.77 -11.94
N LYS A 49 4.18 11.53 -10.74
CA LYS A 49 4.15 10.21 -10.10
C LYS A 49 3.60 9.12 -11.04
N LEU A 50 2.41 9.32 -11.56
CA LEU A 50 1.74 8.31 -12.40
C LEU A 50 2.48 8.07 -13.71
N ALA A 51 2.98 9.13 -14.34
CA ALA A 51 3.77 9.02 -15.57
C ALA A 51 5.06 8.22 -15.34
N ALA A 52 5.78 8.49 -14.24
CA ALA A 52 6.99 7.75 -13.89
C ALA A 52 6.70 6.28 -13.59
N GLN A 53 5.62 5.98 -12.88
CA GLN A 53 5.22 4.60 -12.58
C GLN A 53 4.78 3.83 -13.82
N LEU A 54 4.03 4.46 -14.71
CA LEU A 54 3.62 3.85 -15.97
C LEU A 54 4.83 3.49 -16.83
N ALA A 55 5.75 4.42 -17.03
CA ALA A 55 7.00 4.19 -17.76
C ALA A 55 7.83 3.05 -17.13
N ALA A 56 7.90 3.00 -15.80
CA ALA A 56 8.63 1.95 -15.09
C ALA A 56 7.97 0.57 -15.29
N LEU A 57 6.64 0.47 -15.25
CA LEU A 57 5.91 -0.78 -15.49
C LEU A 57 6.03 -1.24 -16.95
N GLU A 58 6.02 -0.31 -17.90
CA GLU A 58 6.23 -0.62 -19.32
C GLU A 58 7.65 -1.14 -19.59
N MET A 59 8.64 -0.59 -18.90
CA MET A 59 10.04 -1.00 -19.03
C MET A 59 10.34 -2.35 -18.38
N THR A 60 9.73 -2.64 -17.23
CA THR A 60 10.01 -3.87 -16.44
C THR A 60 9.08 -5.02 -16.79
N GLY A 61 7.90 -4.75 -17.32
CA GLY A 61 6.83 -5.74 -17.50
C GLY A 61 6.15 -6.17 -16.21
N ASP A 62 6.45 -5.50 -15.07
CA ASP A 62 5.83 -5.81 -13.78
C ASP A 62 4.36 -5.40 -13.75
N VAL A 63 3.61 -6.02 -12.85
CA VAL A 63 2.17 -5.76 -12.67
C VAL A 63 1.87 -4.70 -11.62
N ILE A 64 2.85 -4.37 -10.78
CA ILE A 64 2.72 -3.45 -9.65
C ILE A 64 3.99 -2.60 -9.49
N CYS A 65 3.80 -1.29 -9.23
CA CYS A 65 4.87 -0.35 -8.95
C CYS A 65 4.52 0.48 -7.71
N SER A 66 5.52 0.77 -6.86
CA SER A 66 5.39 1.67 -5.73
C SER A 66 6.48 2.75 -5.75
N THR A 67 6.30 3.80 -4.94
CA THR A 67 7.27 4.90 -4.84
C THR A 67 7.74 5.11 -3.41
N GLY A 68 8.89 5.76 -3.25
CA GLY A 68 9.29 6.32 -1.97
C GLY A 68 8.29 7.38 -1.49
N ARG A 69 8.40 7.77 -0.22
CA ARG A 69 7.50 8.74 0.41
C ARG A 69 8.21 9.66 1.38
N ASP A 70 7.77 10.91 1.43
CA ASP A 70 8.07 11.84 2.52
C ASP A 70 7.03 11.68 3.62
N LEU A 71 7.46 11.77 4.89
CA LEU A 71 6.55 11.80 6.03
C LEU A 71 6.18 13.24 6.34
N MET A 72 4.87 13.48 6.48
CA MET A 72 4.31 14.78 6.80
C MET A 72 3.68 14.76 8.18
N ASN A 73 3.82 15.87 8.90
CA ASN A 73 3.09 16.08 10.16
C ASN A 73 1.58 16.16 9.91
N PRO A 74 0.74 16.02 10.95
CA PRO A 74 -0.72 16.19 10.81
C PRO A 74 -1.16 17.54 10.24
N ASP A 75 -0.38 18.60 10.46
CA ASP A 75 -0.61 19.94 9.89
C ASP A 75 -0.17 20.07 8.42
N GLY A 76 0.46 19.03 7.85
CA GLY A 76 0.94 19.04 6.47
C GLY A 76 2.37 19.54 6.28
N THR A 77 3.07 19.89 7.36
CA THR A 77 4.49 20.27 7.27
C THR A 77 5.39 19.03 7.11
N PHE A 78 6.53 19.20 6.45
CA PHE A 78 7.49 18.12 6.25
C PHE A 78 8.22 17.76 7.54
N THR A 79 8.32 16.46 7.87
CA THR A 79 9.00 15.98 9.09
C THR A 79 10.52 15.92 8.97
N GLY A 80 11.08 16.13 7.77
CA GLY A 80 12.49 15.87 7.46
C GLY A 80 12.82 14.40 7.19
N LYS A 81 11.83 13.51 7.22
CA LYS A 81 12.05 12.07 7.01
C LYS A 81 11.54 11.60 5.65
N TYR A 82 12.43 11.00 4.89
CA TYR A 82 12.16 10.27 3.65
C TYR A 82 12.23 8.77 3.88
N ILE A 83 11.25 8.03 3.38
CA ILE A 83 11.21 6.57 3.42
C ILE A 83 11.48 6.06 1.99
N PRO A 84 12.67 5.50 1.74
CA PRO A 84 13.03 4.98 0.41
C PRO A 84 12.28 3.68 0.10
N VAL A 85 12.26 3.33 -1.19
CA VAL A 85 11.85 2.04 -1.69
C VAL A 85 12.96 1.44 -2.55
N LYS A 86 13.18 0.14 -2.47
CA LYS A 86 14.11 -0.57 -3.36
C LYS A 86 13.54 -0.61 -4.78
N SER A 87 14.41 -0.57 -5.79
CA SER A 87 14.01 -0.64 -7.21
C SER A 87 13.29 -1.96 -7.56
N ARG A 88 13.60 -3.02 -6.84
CA ARG A 88 12.98 -4.34 -6.96
C ARG A 88 12.64 -4.87 -5.59
N LEU A 89 11.39 -5.27 -5.39
CA LEU A 89 10.86 -5.82 -4.15
C LEU A 89 10.33 -7.22 -4.42
N ASP A 90 11.05 -8.23 -3.99
CA ASP A 90 10.60 -9.62 -4.07
C ASP A 90 9.78 -10.03 -2.83
N TYR A 91 9.24 -11.25 -2.88
CA TYR A 91 8.42 -11.79 -1.80
C TYR A 91 9.17 -11.88 -0.46
N HIS A 92 10.44 -12.29 -0.49
CA HIS A 92 11.25 -12.42 0.73
C HIS A 92 11.61 -11.08 1.35
N GLU A 93 11.86 -10.07 0.53
CA GLU A 93 12.05 -8.68 0.99
C GLU A 93 10.79 -8.14 1.67
N LEU A 94 9.63 -8.37 1.06
CA LEU A 94 8.35 -7.94 1.64
C LEU A 94 8.02 -8.68 2.94
N LEU A 95 8.36 -9.97 3.07
CA LEU A 95 8.18 -10.70 4.33
C LEU A 95 8.97 -10.10 5.50
N LYS A 96 10.13 -9.49 5.23
CA LYS A 96 10.95 -8.85 6.26
C LYS A 96 10.39 -7.51 6.69
N HIS A 97 9.73 -6.79 5.77
CA HIS A 97 9.22 -5.45 6.04
C HIS A 97 8.20 -5.02 4.99
N ASN A 98 7.04 -4.46 5.42
CA ASN A 98 6.12 -3.80 4.49
C ASN A 98 6.76 -2.51 3.94
N SER A 99 7.29 -2.59 2.73
CA SER A 99 7.92 -1.46 2.03
C SER A 99 6.96 -0.74 1.09
N ILE A 100 5.81 -1.34 0.76
CA ILE A 100 4.82 -0.83 -0.17
C ILE A 100 3.69 -0.15 0.62
N ASN A 101 3.58 1.17 0.51
CA ASN A 101 2.46 1.93 1.07
C ASN A 101 1.31 1.96 0.06
N CYS A 102 0.07 1.78 0.52
CA CYS A 102 -1.11 1.72 -0.36
C CYS A 102 -1.22 2.96 -1.27
N SER A 103 -1.11 4.17 -0.71
CA SER A 103 -1.18 5.43 -1.48
C SER A 103 -0.02 5.62 -2.48
N SER A 104 1.03 4.78 -2.42
CA SER A 104 2.15 4.83 -3.37
C SER A 104 1.95 3.95 -4.61
N VAL A 105 0.98 3.04 -4.59
CA VAL A 105 0.85 1.96 -5.58
C VAL A 105 0.22 2.43 -6.89
N LEU A 106 0.73 1.88 -8.00
CA LEU A 106 0.07 1.72 -9.29
C LEU A 106 0.10 0.23 -9.64
N ILE A 107 -1.04 -0.37 -9.94
CA ILE A 107 -1.19 -1.80 -10.20
C ILE A 107 -2.09 -2.05 -11.42
N LEU A 108 -1.83 -3.11 -12.19
CA LEU A 108 -2.77 -3.56 -13.22
C LEU A 108 -4.13 -3.84 -12.61
N ARG A 109 -5.20 -3.28 -13.23
CA ARG A 109 -6.58 -3.43 -12.72
C ARG A 109 -7.00 -4.89 -12.62
N GLU A 110 -6.66 -5.72 -13.59
CA GLU A 110 -6.96 -7.16 -13.58
C GLU A 110 -6.32 -7.88 -12.40
N VAL A 111 -5.09 -7.49 -12.02
CA VAL A 111 -4.41 -8.04 -10.84
C VAL A 111 -5.05 -7.56 -9.55
N ALA A 112 -5.48 -6.30 -9.47
CA ALA A 112 -6.20 -5.78 -8.32
C ALA A 112 -7.59 -6.45 -8.14
N LEU A 113 -8.24 -6.86 -9.23
CA LEU A 113 -9.48 -7.65 -9.21
C LEU A 113 -9.25 -9.11 -8.82
N GLU A 114 -8.12 -9.69 -9.24
CA GLU A 114 -7.74 -11.07 -8.88
C GLU A 114 -7.36 -11.20 -7.40
N PHE A 115 -6.73 -10.17 -6.83
CA PHE A 115 -6.30 -10.12 -5.42
C PHE A 115 -7.02 -8.99 -4.67
N PRO A 116 -8.33 -9.10 -4.40
CA PRO A 116 -9.03 -8.10 -3.62
C PRO A 116 -8.41 -7.97 -2.23
N MET A 117 -8.51 -6.77 -1.66
CA MET A 117 -8.10 -6.53 -0.29
C MET A 117 -9.07 -7.22 0.66
N GLU A 118 -8.54 -8.05 1.56
CA GLU A 118 -9.29 -8.81 2.54
C GLU A 118 -8.72 -8.55 3.94
N HIS A 119 -9.45 -8.96 4.97
CA HIS A 119 -8.99 -8.89 6.35
C HIS A 119 -8.75 -7.45 6.84
N ASP A 120 -9.81 -6.62 6.81
CA ASP A 120 -9.78 -5.23 7.30
C ASP A 120 -9.46 -5.13 8.82
N ASP A 121 -9.48 -6.25 9.52
CA ASP A 121 -9.00 -6.45 10.89
C ASP A 121 -7.46 -6.50 11.00
N SER A 122 -6.75 -6.53 9.87
CA SER A 122 -5.29 -6.57 9.77
C SER A 122 -4.75 -5.48 8.83
N HIS A 123 -3.56 -5.68 8.28
CA HIS A 123 -2.97 -4.85 7.22
C HIS A 123 -3.39 -5.41 5.86
N GLU A 124 -4.58 -5.07 5.41
CA GLU A 124 -5.23 -5.58 4.20
C GLU A 124 -4.40 -5.37 2.92
N ASP A 125 -3.77 -4.21 2.81
CA ASP A 125 -2.89 -3.84 1.70
C ASP A 125 -1.62 -4.71 1.68
N TYR A 126 -0.98 -4.90 2.82
CA TYR A 126 0.23 -5.71 2.93
C TYR A 126 -0.02 -7.18 2.58
N ILE A 127 -1.15 -7.74 3.03
CA ILE A 127 -1.58 -9.10 2.66
C ILE A 127 -1.70 -9.19 1.14
N THR A 128 -2.36 -8.23 0.51
CA THR A 128 -2.57 -8.18 -0.94
C THR A 128 -1.25 -8.09 -1.69
N TRP A 129 -0.33 -7.20 -1.27
CA TRP A 129 0.97 -7.07 -1.94
C TRP A 129 1.81 -8.33 -1.83
N LEU A 130 1.79 -9.01 -0.69
CA LEU A 130 2.46 -10.30 -0.52
C LEU A 130 1.89 -11.37 -1.47
N LYS A 131 0.56 -11.47 -1.61
CA LYS A 131 -0.08 -12.41 -2.54
C LYS A 131 0.28 -12.09 -4.00
N VAL A 132 0.24 -10.83 -4.40
CA VAL A 132 0.59 -10.37 -5.75
C VAL A 132 2.05 -10.70 -6.07
N VAL A 133 2.98 -10.28 -5.23
CA VAL A 133 4.41 -10.50 -5.48
C VAL A 133 4.78 -11.99 -5.42
N ARG A 134 4.10 -12.78 -4.60
CA ARG A 134 4.27 -14.24 -4.59
C ARG A 134 3.91 -14.89 -5.93
N LYS A 135 2.86 -14.38 -6.63
CA LYS A 135 2.43 -14.90 -7.93
C LYS A 135 3.26 -14.34 -9.08
N TYR A 136 3.49 -13.04 -9.09
CA TYR A 136 4.09 -12.33 -10.22
C TYR A 136 5.61 -12.10 -10.10
N GLY A 137 6.22 -12.49 -8.96
CA GLY A 137 7.66 -12.50 -8.75
C GLY A 137 8.16 -11.28 -7.98
N HIS A 138 7.89 -10.08 -8.44
CA HIS A 138 8.36 -8.86 -7.77
C HIS A 138 7.48 -7.64 -8.07
N ALA A 139 7.73 -6.57 -7.32
CA ALA A 139 7.18 -5.25 -7.58
C ALA A 139 8.30 -4.28 -7.94
N THR A 140 8.07 -3.41 -8.90
CA THR A 140 8.97 -2.29 -9.24
C THR A 140 8.86 -1.20 -8.18
N GLY A 141 10.00 -0.62 -7.79
CA GLY A 141 10.06 0.54 -6.89
C GLY A 141 10.78 1.72 -7.52
N ILE A 142 10.21 2.92 -7.38
CA ILE A 142 10.83 4.18 -7.79
C ILE A 142 11.28 4.92 -6.54
N ASN A 143 12.61 4.99 -6.34
CA ASN A 143 13.20 5.62 -5.15
C ASN A 143 13.16 7.16 -5.24
N LYS A 144 11.94 7.71 -5.37
CA LYS A 144 11.64 9.15 -5.31
C LYS A 144 10.44 9.38 -4.40
N PRO A 145 10.36 10.50 -3.64
CA PRO A 145 9.29 10.79 -2.69
C PRO A 145 8.02 11.32 -3.39
N TYR A 146 7.50 10.59 -4.35
CA TYR A 146 6.28 10.97 -5.07
C TYR A 146 5.02 10.91 -4.21
N LEU A 147 5.07 10.23 -3.06
CA LEU A 147 3.99 10.23 -2.08
C LEU A 147 4.36 11.13 -0.90
N LYS A 148 3.44 12.02 -0.52
CA LYS A 148 3.45 12.78 0.73
C LYS A 148 2.49 12.09 1.69
N TYR A 149 3.07 11.33 2.62
CA TYR A 149 2.33 10.49 3.56
C TYR A 149 2.12 11.23 4.87
N ARG A 150 0.85 11.53 5.21
CA ARG A 150 0.49 12.25 6.43
C ARG A 150 0.41 11.31 7.63
N LEU A 151 1.10 11.66 8.70
CA LEU A 151 1.03 10.94 9.97
C LEU A 151 -0.27 11.29 10.69
N SER A 152 -1.30 10.46 10.52
CA SER A 152 -2.60 10.69 11.16
C SER A 152 -2.56 10.41 12.67
N GLN A 153 -3.32 11.20 13.45
CA GLN A 153 -3.44 10.98 14.91
C GLN A 153 -4.37 9.80 15.27
N GLY A 154 -5.15 9.28 14.32
CA GLY A 154 -6.20 8.26 14.53
C GLY A 154 -6.03 6.94 13.77
N GLY A 155 -4.92 6.73 13.04
CA GLY A 155 -4.74 5.57 12.15
C GLY A 155 -4.65 4.21 12.87
N LYS A 156 -4.93 3.12 12.12
CA LYS A 156 -4.83 1.72 12.58
C LYS A 156 -3.48 1.40 13.26
N SER A 157 -2.39 2.05 12.83
CA SER A 157 -1.02 1.80 13.32
C SER A 157 -0.66 2.52 14.62
N ARG A 158 -1.52 3.38 15.18
CA ARG A 158 -1.22 4.17 16.39
C ARG A 158 -1.03 3.29 17.63
N ASN A 159 -1.87 2.28 17.81
CA ASN A 159 -1.72 1.32 18.90
C ASN A 159 -0.68 0.26 18.50
N LYS A 160 0.54 0.40 19.01
CA LYS A 160 1.67 -0.48 18.68
C LYS A 160 1.39 -1.95 18.99
N ALA A 161 0.69 -2.26 20.09
CA ALA A 161 0.32 -3.63 20.42
C ALA A 161 -0.68 -4.21 19.41
N LYS A 162 -1.72 -3.44 19.06
CA LYS A 162 -2.69 -3.84 18.03
C LYS A 162 -1.99 -4.01 16.68
N SER A 163 -1.13 -3.07 16.28
CA SER A 163 -0.37 -3.15 15.03
C SER A 163 0.56 -4.38 15.00
N ALA A 164 1.17 -4.75 16.12
CA ALA A 164 1.97 -5.97 16.24
C ALA A 164 1.14 -7.24 16.01
N ILE A 165 -0.05 -7.33 16.62
CA ILE A 165 -0.98 -8.45 16.40
C ILE A 165 -1.41 -8.51 14.92
N MET A 166 -1.79 -7.37 14.34
CA MET A 166 -2.15 -7.26 12.92
C MET A 166 -1.01 -7.74 12.01
N THR A 167 0.24 -7.36 12.30
CA THR A 167 1.41 -7.80 11.53
C THR A 167 1.63 -9.32 11.64
N TYR A 168 1.46 -9.91 12.84
CA TYR A 168 1.50 -11.37 12.99
C TYR A 168 0.39 -12.04 12.16
N GLN A 169 -0.83 -11.50 12.19
CA GLN A 169 -1.97 -12.01 11.43
C GLN A 169 -1.73 -11.99 9.91
N VAL A 170 -1.00 -10.99 9.38
CA VAL A 170 -0.62 -10.96 7.95
C VAL A 170 0.03 -12.28 7.54
N TYR A 171 1.01 -12.78 8.30
CA TYR A 171 1.69 -14.03 7.98
C TYR A 171 0.76 -15.24 8.09
N ARG A 172 -0.21 -15.21 9.01
CA ARG A 172 -1.25 -16.25 9.10
C ARG A 172 -2.14 -16.25 7.86
N TYR A 173 -2.59 -15.07 7.42
CA TYR A 173 -3.48 -14.90 6.27
C TYR A 173 -2.80 -15.22 4.92
N VAL A 174 -1.49 -15.07 4.81
CA VAL A 174 -0.76 -15.52 3.61
C VAL A 174 -0.38 -17.01 3.66
N GLY A 175 -0.81 -17.76 4.69
CA GLY A 175 -0.77 -19.22 4.74
C GLY A 175 0.38 -19.82 5.55
N TYR A 176 1.09 -19.06 6.36
CA TYR A 176 2.13 -19.62 7.24
C TYR A 176 1.55 -20.21 8.53
N GLY A 177 2.16 -21.30 9.01
CA GLY A 177 1.88 -21.89 10.32
C GLY A 177 2.30 -20.97 11.48
N PRO A 178 1.82 -21.20 12.73
CA PRO A 178 2.05 -20.30 13.87
C PRO A 178 3.51 -19.99 14.13
N LEU A 179 4.36 -21.02 14.14
CA LEU A 179 5.79 -20.87 14.43
C LEU A 179 6.51 -20.02 13.36
N ARG A 180 6.27 -20.31 12.07
CA ARG A 180 6.85 -19.49 10.98
C ARG A 180 6.35 -18.06 11.00
N SER A 181 5.07 -17.84 11.30
CA SER A 181 4.51 -16.51 11.45
C SER A 181 5.17 -15.72 12.58
N ALA A 182 5.47 -16.37 13.71
CA ALA A 182 6.21 -15.76 14.82
C ALA A 182 7.65 -15.40 14.40
N CYS A 183 8.35 -16.27 13.67
CA CYS A 183 9.70 -15.97 13.15
C CYS A 183 9.71 -14.77 12.20
N PHE A 184 8.76 -14.68 11.25
CA PHE A 184 8.65 -13.55 10.35
C PHE A 184 8.28 -12.26 11.09
N PHE A 185 7.37 -12.34 12.08
CA PHE A 185 7.02 -11.20 12.91
C PHE A 185 8.23 -10.66 13.69
N LEU A 186 9.06 -11.51 14.30
CA LEU A 186 10.29 -11.10 14.99
C LEU A 186 11.27 -10.42 14.02
N SER A 187 11.46 -11.00 12.83
CA SER A 187 12.27 -10.39 11.76
C SER A 187 11.74 -9.01 11.37
N TYR A 188 10.44 -8.88 11.17
CA TYR A 188 9.77 -7.60 10.86
C TYR A 188 10.00 -6.55 11.95
N ALA A 189 9.84 -6.94 13.21
CA ALA A 189 10.02 -6.03 14.35
C ALA A 189 11.48 -5.52 14.44
N LEU A 190 12.46 -6.40 14.24
CA LEU A 190 13.88 -6.03 14.24
C LEU A 190 14.21 -5.05 13.08
N HIS A 191 13.74 -5.31 11.86
CA HIS A 191 13.94 -4.42 10.71
C HIS A 191 13.23 -3.07 10.90
N GLY A 192 12.06 -3.06 11.55
CA GLY A 192 11.33 -1.84 11.88
C GLY A 192 12.12 -0.90 12.80
N ILE A 193 12.78 -1.44 13.83
CA ILE A 193 13.62 -0.66 14.75
C ILE A 193 14.78 0.02 14.02
N TRP A 194 15.44 -0.69 13.10
CA TRP A 194 16.56 -0.16 12.32
C TRP A 194 16.18 0.94 11.35
N LYS A 195 14.98 0.89 10.79
CA LYS A 195 14.52 1.83 9.75
C LYS A 195 14.09 3.20 10.32
N TYR A 196 13.66 3.25 11.56
CA TYR A 196 13.13 4.48 12.18
C TYR A 196 14.10 5.11 13.20
N ARG A 197 15.30 4.57 13.36
CA ARG A 197 16.44 5.22 14.03
C ARG A 197 17.15 6.18 13.08
#